data_2ed4b1fdca487866432cf6c9f7d8e684
#
_entry.id   2ed4b1fdca487866432cf6c9f7d8e684
#
_cell.length_a   1.000
_cell.length_b   1.000
_cell.length_c   1.000
_cell.angle_alpha   90.00
_cell.angle_beta   90.00
_cell.angle_gamma   90.00
#
_symmetry.space_group_name_H-M   'P 1'
#
loop_
_entity.id
_entity.type
_entity.pdbx_description
1 polymer ?
#
loop_
_entity_poly.entity_id
_entity_poly.type
_entity_poly.pdbx_seq_one_letter_code
_entity_poly.pdbx_strand_id
1 'polypeptide(L)'
;MSTDRGVTPALPLLPASVEIFDTTLRDGAQFEGISLTVEDKLRVAEQLDWLGVRWIEGGYPQANPKDEEFFRRAPSELRLTNADLVAFGSTRRPAGKVDVDPTLAALVGAGTGTVCIVGKSWDFHVTDALRTTLDEGLAMVAESVAFLKGEGLRV
;
A
#
# COMPACT_ATOMS: atom_id res chain seq x y z
N MET A 1 11.00 24.64 -51.57
CA MET A 1 11.45 23.54 -50.72
C MET A 1 11.52 24.03 -49.28
N SER A 2 10.50 23.78 -48.50
CA SER A 2 10.41 24.16 -47.08
C SER A 2 10.94 22.96 -46.29
N THR A 3 12.04 23.15 -45.57
CA THR A 3 12.59 22.15 -44.65
C THR A 3 11.85 22.29 -43.31
N ASP A 4 10.85 21.45 -43.14
CA ASP A 4 10.19 21.22 -41.86
C ASP A 4 11.25 20.59 -40.92
N ARG A 5 11.80 21.40 -40.03
CA ARG A 5 12.64 20.91 -38.94
C ARG A 5 11.71 20.34 -37.88
N GLY A 6 11.53 19.01 -37.91
CA GLY A 6 10.80 18.31 -36.91
C GLY A 6 11.26 18.72 -35.48
N VAL A 7 10.33 19.28 -34.74
CA VAL A 7 10.54 19.58 -33.30
C VAL A 7 10.66 18.23 -32.59
N THR A 8 11.87 17.87 -32.18
CA THR A 8 12.07 16.72 -31.29
C THR A 8 11.32 17.04 -29.98
N PRO A 9 10.34 16.22 -29.56
CA PRO A 9 9.68 16.46 -28.31
C PRO A 9 10.71 16.45 -27.17
N ALA A 10 10.71 17.49 -26.36
CA ALA A 10 11.57 17.56 -25.18
C ALA A 10 11.27 16.34 -24.28
N LEU A 11 12.28 15.58 -23.93
CA LEU A 11 12.13 14.52 -22.94
C LEU A 11 11.60 15.13 -21.65
N PRO A 12 10.63 14.48 -20.99
CA PRO A 12 10.13 14.97 -19.69
C PRO A 12 11.34 15.08 -18.73
N LEU A 13 11.41 16.21 -18.04
CA LEU A 13 12.44 16.43 -17.01
C LEU A 13 12.29 15.30 -15.98
N LEU A 14 13.38 14.58 -15.75
CA LEU A 14 13.43 13.57 -14.69
C LEU A 14 13.18 14.26 -13.34
N PRO A 15 12.48 13.61 -12.41
CA PRO A 15 12.28 14.17 -11.07
C PRO A 15 13.63 14.41 -10.40
N ALA A 16 13.72 15.47 -9.61
CA ALA A 16 14.96 15.85 -8.91
C ALA A 16 15.35 14.83 -7.82
N SER A 17 14.40 14.01 -7.36
CA SER A 17 14.60 12.97 -6.35
C SER A 17 13.66 11.78 -6.59
N VAL A 18 14.05 10.63 -6.05
CA VAL A 18 13.25 9.39 -6.04
C VAL A 18 13.06 8.98 -4.59
N GLU A 19 11.84 8.66 -4.22
CA GLU A 19 11.52 8.09 -2.91
C GLU A 19 11.49 6.56 -3.01
N ILE A 20 12.07 5.88 -2.01
CA ILE A 20 12.09 4.43 -1.94
C ILE A 20 10.87 3.97 -1.13
N PHE A 21 10.14 3.01 -1.70
CA PHE A 21 9.05 2.29 -1.04
C PHE A 21 9.51 0.85 -0.78
N ASP A 22 9.75 0.53 0.49
CA ASP A 22 10.25 -0.79 0.91
C ASP A 22 9.09 -1.70 1.32
N THR A 23 9.12 -2.95 0.85
CA THR A 23 8.10 -3.97 1.13
C THR A 23 8.65 -5.19 1.88
N THR A 24 9.83 -5.08 2.47
CA THR A 24 10.48 -6.17 3.21
C THR A 24 9.58 -6.76 4.29
N LEU A 25 8.89 -5.90 5.04
CA LEU A 25 8.05 -6.32 6.17
C LEU A 25 6.68 -6.88 5.77
N ARG A 26 6.26 -6.72 4.52
CA ARG A 26 5.02 -7.28 3.99
C ARG A 26 5.32 -8.36 2.96
N ASP A 27 5.76 -8.00 1.75
CA ASP A 27 6.00 -8.93 0.65
C ASP A 27 7.23 -9.79 0.91
N GLY A 28 8.32 -9.18 1.35
CA GLY A 28 9.56 -9.87 1.70
C GLY A 28 9.38 -10.90 2.83
N ALA A 29 8.49 -10.62 3.78
CA ALA A 29 8.18 -11.55 4.87
C ALA A 29 7.37 -12.79 4.44
N GLN A 30 6.87 -12.83 3.19
CA GLN A 30 6.17 -14.00 2.63
C GLN A 30 7.13 -14.99 1.97
N PHE A 31 8.44 -14.68 1.91
CA PHE A 31 9.43 -15.56 1.33
C PHE A 31 9.60 -16.85 2.15
N GLU A 32 9.74 -17.99 1.45
CA GLU A 32 9.90 -19.30 2.09
C GLU A 32 11.12 -19.31 3.02
N GLY A 33 10.93 -19.81 4.25
CA GLY A 33 11.98 -19.87 5.26
C GLY A 33 12.14 -18.59 6.10
N ILE A 34 11.41 -17.51 5.79
CA ILE A 34 11.40 -16.29 6.61
C ILE A 34 10.20 -16.30 7.55
N SER A 35 10.45 -16.13 8.84
CA SER A 35 9.40 -15.95 9.84
C SER A 35 9.81 -14.85 10.81
N LEU A 36 9.35 -13.63 10.55
CA LEU A 36 9.59 -12.49 11.42
C LEU A 36 8.64 -12.50 12.62
N THR A 37 9.16 -12.23 13.79
CA THR A 37 8.37 -11.85 14.97
C THR A 37 7.96 -10.38 14.88
N VAL A 38 7.07 -9.92 15.75
CA VAL A 38 6.73 -8.49 15.84
C VAL A 38 7.96 -7.67 16.22
N GLU A 39 8.78 -8.17 17.14
CA GLU A 39 10.05 -7.56 17.55
C GLU A 39 11.03 -7.43 16.39
N ASP A 40 11.14 -8.46 15.54
CA ASP A 40 11.98 -8.39 14.35
C ASP A 40 11.48 -7.33 13.38
N LYS A 41 10.17 -7.25 13.16
CA LYS A 41 9.55 -6.22 12.29
C LYS A 41 9.84 -4.81 12.80
N LEU A 42 9.72 -4.57 14.11
CA LEU A 42 10.03 -3.27 14.73
C LEU A 42 11.51 -2.90 14.49
N ARG A 43 12.43 -3.83 14.74
CA ARG A 43 13.87 -3.60 14.53
C ARG A 43 14.22 -3.35 13.07
N VAL A 44 13.61 -4.12 12.14
CA VAL A 44 13.83 -3.93 10.71
C VAL A 44 13.30 -2.57 10.27
N ALA A 45 12.13 -2.14 10.76
CA ALA A 45 11.59 -0.82 10.46
C ALA A 45 12.55 0.31 10.89
N GLU A 46 13.16 0.22 12.07
CA GLU A 46 14.18 1.17 12.53
C GLU A 46 15.43 1.19 11.62
N GLN A 47 15.88 0.01 11.13
CA GLN A 47 17.02 -0.06 10.23
C GLN A 47 16.70 0.54 8.86
N LEU A 48 15.48 0.34 8.35
CA LEU A 48 15.02 0.95 7.10
C LEU A 48 14.90 2.48 7.23
N ASP A 49 14.41 2.98 8.37
CA ASP A 49 14.39 4.42 8.68
C ASP A 49 15.81 5.00 8.72
N TRP A 50 16.73 4.33 9.40
CA TRP A 50 18.13 4.74 9.47
C TRP A 50 18.81 4.73 8.10
N LEU A 51 18.44 3.79 7.21
CA LEU A 51 18.90 3.76 5.82
C LEU A 51 18.36 4.92 4.96
N GLY A 52 17.34 5.62 5.44
CA GLY A 52 16.72 6.74 4.73
C GLY A 52 15.61 6.34 3.77
N VAL A 53 15.01 5.16 3.95
CA VAL A 53 13.81 4.73 3.20
C VAL A 53 12.66 5.67 3.55
N ARG A 54 11.89 6.09 2.53
CA ARG A 54 10.78 7.04 2.73
C ARG A 54 9.48 6.35 3.16
N TRP A 55 9.19 5.17 2.59
CA TRP A 55 7.95 4.45 2.82
C TRP A 55 8.23 3.01 3.22
N ILE A 56 7.72 2.56 4.37
CA ILE A 56 7.88 1.19 4.88
C ILE A 56 6.53 0.52 4.93
N GLU A 57 6.27 -0.43 4.03
CA GLU A 57 5.05 -1.24 4.03
C GLU A 57 5.12 -2.30 5.13
N GLY A 58 4.49 -1.99 6.26
CA GLY A 58 4.66 -2.73 7.49
C GLY A 58 3.94 -4.09 7.56
N GLY A 59 2.94 -4.33 6.71
CA GLY A 59 2.17 -5.57 6.73
C GLY A 59 0.72 -5.41 6.28
N TYR A 60 -0.05 -6.49 6.38
CA TYR A 60 -1.47 -6.56 6.05
C TYR A 60 -2.29 -6.82 7.34
N PRO A 61 -2.74 -5.77 8.04
CA PRO A 61 -3.32 -5.91 9.39
C PRO A 61 -4.54 -6.82 9.45
N GLN A 62 -5.40 -6.85 8.42
CA GLN A 62 -6.59 -7.69 8.39
C GLN A 62 -6.27 -9.18 8.14
N ALA A 63 -5.16 -9.50 7.47
CA ALA A 63 -4.87 -10.87 7.03
C ALA A 63 -4.00 -11.66 8.02
N ASN A 64 -3.26 -10.98 8.91
CA ASN A 64 -2.26 -11.60 9.76
C ASN A 64 -2.25 -10.97 11.17
N PRO A 65 -2.52 -11.74 12.23
CA PRO A 65 -2.49 -11.23 13.61
C PRO A 65 -1.14 -10.60 14.03
N LYS A 66 -0.02 -11.07 13.48
CA LYS A 66 1.29 -10.45 13.74
C LYS A 66 1.38 -9.05 13.13
N ASP A 67 0.76 -8.84 11.96
CA ASP A 67 0.76 -7.53 11.33
C ASP A 67 -0.17 -6.56 12.07
N GLU A 68 -1.33 -7.03 12.52
CA GLU A 68 -2.21 -6.27 13.40
C GLU A 68 -1.48 -5.82 14.67
N GLU A 69 -0.80 -6.76 15.34
CA GLU A 69 -0.02 -6.48 16.54
C GLU A 69 1.15 -5.52 16.27
N PHE A 70 1.83 -5.64 15.13
CA PHE A 70 2.88 -4.71 14.73
C PHE A 70 2.35 -3.27 14.65
N PHE A 71 1.24 -3.04 13.93
CA PHE A 71 0.65 -1.70 13.82
C PHE A 71 0.13 -1.18 15.16
N ARG A 72 -0.38 -2.03 16.02
CA ARG A 72 -0.82 -1.65 17.36
C ARG A 72 0.35 -1.16 18.24
N ARG A 73 1.53 -1.78 18.12
CA ARG A 73 2.73 -1.47 18.90
C ARG A 73 3.55 -0.33 18.31
N ALA A 74 3.57 -0.19 17.00
CA ALA A 74 4.41 0.76 16.30
C ALA A 74 4.31 2.21 16.84
N PRO A 75 3.13 2.80 17.12
CA PRO A 75 3.05 4.18 17.61
C PRO A 75 3.76 4.43 18.94
N SER A 76 3.87 3.41 19.79
CA SER A 76 4.52 3.53 21.11
C SER A 76 5.99 3.12 21.09
N GLU A 77 6.39 2.22 20.21
CA GLU A 77 7.70 1.59 20.23
C GLU A 77 8.64 2.05 19.12
N LEU A 78 8.11 2.52 17.98
CA LEU A 78 8.95 3.06 16.90
C LEU A 78 9.17 4.57 17.03
N ARG A 79 10.36 4.99 16.64
CA ARG A 79 10.73 6.41 16.50
C ARG A 79 11.35 6.60 15.12
N LEU A 80 10.48 6.70 14.11
CA LEU A 80 10.89 6.92 12.72
C LEU A 80 11.09 8.42 12.49
N THR A 81 12.18 8.80 11.85
CA THR A 81 12.57 10.18 11.55
C THR A 81 12.56 10.49 10.06
N ASN A 82 12.78 9.50 9.23
CA ASN A 82 12.85 9.60 7.76
C ASN A 82 11.67 8.92 7.08
N ALA A 83 11.21 7.80 7.65
CA ALA A 83 10.20 6.96 7.05
C ALA A 83 8.79 7.19 7.63
N ASP A 84 7.79 6.99 6.77
CA ASP A 84 6.40 6.80 7.18
C ASP A 84 6.02 5.32 7.02
N LEU A 85 5.29 4.79 8.02
CA LEU A 85 4.69 3.46 7.91
C LEU A 85 3.49 3.48 6.98
N VAL A 86 3.37 2.41 6.20
CA VAL A 86 2.27 2.18 5.28
C VAL A 86 1.59 0.86 5.62
N ALA A 87 0.28 0.85 5.83
CA ALA A 87 -0.50 -0.37 5.94
C ALA A 87 -0.96 -0.83 4.56
N PHE A 88 -0.78 -2.13 4.28
CA PHE A 88 -1.20 -2.73 3.01
C PHE A 88 -2.56 -3.41 3.15
N GLY A 89 -3.36 -3.37 2.08
CA GLY A 89 -4.61 -4.09 2.00
C GLY A 89 -5.12 -4.26 0.57
N SER A 90 -6.38 -4.60 0.44
CA SER A 90 -7.08 -4.68 -0.84
C SER A 90 -8.24 -3.69 -0.89
N THR A 91 -8.83 -3.54 -2.07
CA THR A 91 -10.14 -2.90 -2.22
C THR A 91 -11.22 -3.63 -1.41
N ARG A 92 -12.38 -3.00 -1.21
CA ARG A 92 -13.57 -3.68 -0.68
C ARG A 92 -13.89 -4.97 -1.45
N ARG A 93 -14.64 -5.84 -0.84
CA ARG A 93 -15.11 -7.09 -1.49
C ARG A 93 -16.16 -6.79 -2.56
N PRO A 94 -16.30 -7.68 -3.60
CA PRO A 94 -17.39 -7.59 -4.56
C PRO A 94 -18.76 -7.50 -3.86
N ALA A 95 -19.64 -6.65 -4.37
CA ALA A 95 -20.98 -6.36 -3.81
C ALA A 95 -20.98 -5.88 -2.34
N GLY A 96 -19.82 -5.65 -1.73
CA GLY A 96 -19.68 -5.10 -0.39
C GLY A 96 -19.85 -3.59 -0.36
N LYS A 97 -19.96 -3.02 0.85
CA LYS A 97 -19.98 -1.58 1.09
C LYS A 97 -18.70 -1.16 1.80
N VAL A 98 -18.16 0.00 1.45
CA VAL A 98 -16.90 0.51 2.01
C VAL A 98 -16.95 0.76 3.51
N ASP A 99 -18.07 1.23 4.02
CA ASP A 99 -18.29 1.59 5.42
C ASP A 99 -18.32 0.42 6.40
N VAL A 100 -18.52 -0.80 5.90
CA VAL A 100 -18.58 -2.03 6.69
C VAL A 100 -17.56 -3.09 6.22
N ASP A 101 -16.71 -2.75 5.27
CA ASP A 101 -15.71 -3.70 4.76
C ASP A 101 -14.58 -3.88 5.79
N PRO A 102 -14.29 -5.12 6.24
CA PRO A 102 -13.32 -5.37 7.29
C PRO A 102 -11.88 -5.04 6.88
N THR A 103 -11.54 -5.11 5.59
CA THR A 103 -10.22 -4.75 5.09
C THR A 103 -10.00 -3.25 5.17
N LEU A 104 -10.98 -2.47 4.71
CA LEU A 104 -10.90 -1.01 4.78
C LEU A 104 -10.93 -0.51 6.22
N ALA A 105 -11.76 -1.12 7.08
CA ALA A 105 -11.78 -0.82 8.51
C ALA A 105 -10.42 -1.11 9.19
N ALA A 106 -9.76 -2.22 8.85
CA ALA A 106 -8.44 -2.55 9.38
C ALA A 106 -7.34 -1.58 8.89
N LEU A 107 -7.45 -1.08 7.65
CA LEU A 107 -6.53 -0.05 7.13
C LEU A 107 -6.68 1.27 7.88
N VAL A 108 -7.91 1.72 8.12
CA VAL A 108 -8.19 2.92 8.93
C VAL A 108 -7.69 2.72 10.37
N GLY A 109 -7.94 1.55 10.95
CA GLY A 109 -7.54 1.19 12.31
C GLY A 109 -6.03 0.97 12.50
N ALA A 110 -5.25 0.81 11.44
CA ALA A 110 -3.79 0.63 11.53
C ALA A 110 -3.05 1.85 12.07
N GLY A 111 -3.68 3.02 12.10
CA GLY A 111 -3.11 4.25 12.65
C GLY A 111 -1.96 4.85 11.83
N THR A 112 -1.83 4.46 10.56
CA THR A 112 -0.85 5.03 9.63
C THR A 112 -1.46 6.19 8.84
N GLY A 113 -0.66 7.21 8.50
CA GLY A 113 -1.12 8.32 7.65
C GLY A 113 -1.23 7.96 6.17
N THR A 114 -0.67 6.82 5.78
CA THR A 114 -0.63 6.33 4.39
C THR A 114 -1.01 4.86 4.33
N VAL A 115 -1.76 4.49 3.32
CA VAL A 115 -2.14 3.10 3.04
C VAL A 115 -1.86 2.76 1.58
N CYS A 116 -1.51 1.50 1.33
CA CYS A 116 -1.37 0.95 -0.01
C CYS A 116 -2.44 -0.12 -0.24
N ILE A 117 -3.22 0.00 -1.30
CA ILE A 117 -4.24 -1.00 -1.63
C ILE A 117 -4.00 -1.62 -2.99
N VAL A 118 -4.23 -2.93 -3.11
CA VAL A 118 -4.22 -3.62 -4.39
C VAL A 118 -5.64 -3.73 -4.95
N GLY A 119 -5.83 -3.20 -6.16
CA GLY A 119 -7.00 -3.46 -7.01
C GLY A 119 -6.62 -4.46 -8.11
N LYS A 120 -7.53 -5.37 -8.46
CA LYS A 120 -7.30 -6.27 -9.59
C LYS A 120 -7.46 -5.50 -10.90
N SER A 121 -6.40 -5.45 -11.70
CA SER A 121 -6.35 -4.72 -12.99
C SER A 121 -6.40 -5.63 -14.22
N TRP A 122 -6.25 -6.95 -14.02
CA TRP A 122 -6.42 -7.92 -15.10
C TRP A 122 -7.85 -8.46 -15.10
N ASP A 123 -8.52 -8.43 -16.25
CA ASP A 123 -9.91 -8.85 -16.43
C ASP A 123 -10.16 -10.27 -15.94
N PHE A 124 -9.26 -11.23 -16.26
CA PHE A 124 -9.30 -12.60 -15.75
C PHE A 124 -9.33 -12.66 -14.21
N HIS A 125 -8.56 -11.81 -13.52
CA HIS A 125 -8.63 -11.76 -12.06
C HIS A 125 -9.96 -11.24 -11.54
N VAL A 126 -10.60 -10.34 -12.27
CA VAL A 126 -11.91 -9.78 -11.91
C VAL A 126 -13.01 -10.81 -12.15
N THR A 127 -13.04 -11.41 -13.35
CA THR A 127 -14.13 -12.33 -13.76
C THR A 127 -14.02 -13.69 -13.11
N ASP A 128 -12.83 -14.28 -13.04
CA ASP A 128 -12.63 -15.67 -12.63
C ASP A 128 -12.23 -15.79 -11.16
N ALA A 129 -11.34 -14.94 -10.65
CA ALA A 129 -10.91 -15.02 -9.25
C ALA A 129 -11.88 -14.29 -8.30
N LEU A 130 -12.28 -13.05 -8.63
CA LEU A 130 -13.26 -12.31 -7.82
C LEU A 130 -14.71 -12.68 -8.17
N ARG A 131 -14.95 -13.31 -9.33
CA ARG A 131 -16.26 -13.74 -9.82
C ARG A 131 -17.27 -12.60 -9.89
N THR A 132 -16.84 -11.48 -10.44
CA THR A 132 -17.65 -10.27 -10.59
C THR A 132 -17.50 -9.63 -11.97
N THR A 133 -18.18 -8.52 -12.23
CA THR A 133 -18.11 -7.80 -13.50
C THR A 133 -16.94 -6.80 -13.52
N LEU A 134 -16.51 -6.40 -14.70
CA LEU A 134 -15.46 -5.39 -14.86
C LEU A 134 -15.90 -4.03 -14.29
N ASP A 135 -17.17 -3.67 -14.46
CA ASP A 135 -17.73 -2.44 -13.90
C ASP A 135 -17.69 -2.44 -12.38
N GLU A 136 -18.04 -3.57 -11.75
CA GLU A 136 -17.91 -3.73 -10.30
C GLU A 136 -16.45 -3.68 -9.86
N GLY A 137 -15.53 -4.27 -10.63
CA GLY A 137 -14.09 -4.17 -10.36
C GLY A 137 -13.59 -2.72 -10.34
N LEU A 138 -14.05 -1.91 -11.28
CA LEU A 138 -13.76 -0.46 -11.31
C LEU A 138 -14.39 0.27 -10.12
N ALA A 139 -15.65 -0.03 -9.80
CA ALA A 139 -16.35 0.56 -8.65
C ALA A 139 -15.64 0.22 -7.33
N MET A 140 -15.19 -1.03 -7.15
CA MET A 140 -14.41 -1.45 -5.97
C MET A 140 -13.18 -0.59 -5.76
N VAL A 141 -12.42 -0.31 -6.82
CA VAL A 141 -11.23 0.56 -6.74
C VAL A 141 -11.62 2.00 -6.41
N ALA A 142 -12.52 2.57 -7.20
CA ALA A 142 -12.90 3.97 -7.06
C ALA A 142 -13.50 4.28 -5.68
N GLU A 143 -14.41 3.45 -5.20
CA GLU A 143 -15.07 3.62 -3.91
C GLU A 143 -14.11 3.40 -2.73
N SER A 144 -13.22 2.41 -2.81
CA SER A 144 -12.23 2.16 -1.76
C SER A 144 -11.25 3.32 -1.62
N VAL A 145 -10.74 3.85 -2.74
CA VAL A 145 -9.85 5.01 -2.73
C VAL A 145 -10.58 6.24 -2.18
N ALA A 146 -11.82 6.49 -2.64
CA ALA A 146 -12.62 7.63 -2.17
C ALA A 146 -12.89 7.56 -0.66
N PHE A 147 -13.26 6.37 -0.16
CA PHE A 147 -13.50 6.13 1.26
C PHE A 147 -12.25 6.40 2.09
N LEU A 148 -11.11 5.75 1.77
CA LEU A 148 -9.87 5.90 2.53
C LEU A 148 -9.36 7.36 2.51
N LYS A 149 -9.51 8.06 1.39
CA LYS A 149 -9.21 9.50 1.32
C LYS A 149 -10.17 10.33 2.15
N GLY A 150 -11.46 9.95 2.23
CA GLY A 150 -12.45 10.57 3.12
C GLY A 150 -12.10 10.43 4.60
N GLU A 151 -11.44 9.32 4.98
CA GLU A 151 -10.89 9.10 6.32
C GLU A 151 -9.58 9.87 6.58
N GLY A 152 -9.13 10.70 5.64
CA GLY A 152 -7.93 11.54 5.76
C GLY A 152 -6.62 10.82 5.42
N LEU A 153 -6.67 9.63 4.85
CA LEU A 153 -5.48 8.86 4.51
C LEU A 153 -4.93 9.23 3.13
N ARG A 154 -3.61 9.15 3.00
CA ARG A 154 -2.94 9.09 1.69
C ARG A 154 -3.08 7.68 1.13
N VAL A 155 -3.51 7.55 -0.13
CA VAL A 155 -3.73 6.26 -0.81
C VAL A 155 -2.87 6.19 -2.07
#